data_97718beaf8bb64deadf0a6eaf9e9691b
#
_entry.id   97718beaf8bb64deadf0a6eaf9e9691b
#
_cell.length_a   1.000
_cell.length_b   1.000
_cell.length_c   1.000
_cell.angle_alpha   90.00
_cell.angle_beta   90.00
_cell.angle_gamma   90.00
#
_symmetry.space_group_name_H-M   'P 1'
#
loop_
_entity.id
_entity.type
_entity.pdbx_description
1 polymer ?
#
loop_
_entity_poly.entity_id
_entity_poly.type
_entity_poly.pdbx_seq_one_letter_code
_entity_poly.pdbx_strand_id
1 'polypeptide(L)'
;MATTLRGSGTETGLARLVDGVKLASGLWLADITDAIGVASFDYRTGAVPEFTFDAVDRDRKLSRRGLLREGTTLTYEGDVWQVAAVERSYKGDDIWLTFTARSRLSRRLRNMTGPKSAEKSTPQAWITAQVKKAGGRAVVEPGAGRMRIVQKRNQNVLDVIASIASDTGVEWVEVDGVIYVGTPWWALKGGTGLKSWNVRLDGNLPQLDTGNALIPLDFSSRSSLDDRANAAEAQLVVESRRGSRVRPWHLVNVLKADDADNGDWLVSGVGFDEVSGSASIDLLRPLKSSPKKASQGTTQVDGIGGGPNALDGEWIEGADRVWPGCTRTPRQYVAYARSALESGQPLNNCLAWFSVAIKGSQGAGGYSARYVWKFAPANTAKSPGDTSPPIGAVVVWGAGTGGGHGHVGISTGGGKFISSTGGRVVELSIAGFGDYLGAMVPNLGGNYPNYPGA
;
A
#
# COMPACT_ATOMS: atom_id res chain seq x y z
N MET A 1 -38.31 -26.27 8.43
CA MET A 1 -37.70 -26.54 7.11
C MET A 1 -37.55 -25.22 6.43
N ALA A 2 -36.35 -24.64 6.42
CA ALA A 2 -36.07 -23.41 5.71
C ALA A 2 -35.57 -23.80 4.31
N THR A 3 -36.40 -23.54 3.33
CA THR A 3 -36.11 -23.77 1.93
C THR A 3 -35.12 -22.71 1.46
N THR A 4 -33.90 -23.12 1.20
CA THR A 4 -32.88 -22.26 0.61
C THR A 4 -33.29 -21.96 -0.83
N LEU A 5 -33.82 -20.76 -1.08
CA LEU A 5 -34.05 -20.25 -2.43
C LEU A 5 -32.70 -19.95 -3.07
N ARG A 6 -32.10 -20.91 -3.74
CA ARG A 6 -31.06 -20.68 -4.72
C ARG A 6 -31.72 -20.15 -5.99
N GLY A 7 -31.88 -18.82 -6.05
CA GLY A 7 -32.38 -18.16 -7.25
C GLY A 7 -31.37 -18.27 -8.37
N SER A 8 -31.73 -18.94 -9.45
CA SER A 8 -31.04 -18.88 -10.75
C SER A 8 -31.50 -17.66 -11.51
N GLY A 9 -31.14 -16.49 -11.05
CA GLY A 9 -31.42 -15.23 -11.74
C GLY A 9 -30.22 -14.31 -11.55
N THR A 10 -29.92 -13.52 -12.53
CA THR A 10 -28.90 -12.47 -12.58
C THR A 10 -28.62 -11.81 -11.22
N GLU A 11 -27.95 -12.55 -10.34
CA GLU A 11 -27.50 -12.03 -9.06
C GLU A 11 -26.37 -11.05 -9.34
N THR A 12 -26.55 -9.83 -8.88
CA THR A 12 -25.52 -8.79 -8.84
C THR A 12 -24.29 -9.35 -8.12
N GLY A 13 -23.08 -8.98 -8.55
CA GLY A 13 -21.82 -9.46 -8.00
C GLY A 13 -21.73 -9.44 -6.46
N LEU A 14 -22.42 -8.50 -5.82
CA LEU A 14 -22.59 -8.28 -4.37
C LEU A 14 -23.00 -9.54 -3.60
N ALA A 15 -24.11 -10.13 -3.98
CA ALA A 15 -24.64 -11.32 -3.30
C ALA A 15 -23.63 -12.48 -3.32
N ARG A 16 -22.82 -12.60 -4.38
CA ARG A 16 -21.88 -13.70 -4.55
C ARG A 16 -20.62 -13.60 -3.70
N LEU A 17 -20.09 -12.40 -3.49
CA LEU A 17 -18.87 -12.20 -2.69
C LEU A 17 -19.12 -12.57 -1.23
N VAL A 18 -20.24 -12.19 -0.71
CA VAL A 18 -20.57 -12.40 0.70
C VAL A 18 -21.21 -13.76 0.93
N ASP A 19 -21.94 -14.29 -0.02
CA ASP A 19 -22.35 -15.69 -0.03
C ASP A 19 -21.14 -16.64 0.06
N GLY A 20 -19.98 -16.21 -0.44
CA GLY A 20 -18.70 -16.91 -0.34
C GLY A 20 -17.99 -16.80 1.00
N VAL A 21 -18.39 -15.89 1.90
CA VAL A 21 -17.71 -15.72 3.21
C VAL A 21 -18.23 -16.73 4.22
N LYS A 22 -17.34 -17.58 4.69
CA LYS A 22 -17.63 -18.60 5.70
C LYS A 22 -16.91 -18.28 7.01
N LEU A 23 -17.65 -18.32 8.12
CA LEU A 23 -17.09 -18.20 9.46
C LEU A 23 -16.39 -19.47 9.90
N ALA A 24 -15.47 -19.36 10.85
CA ALA A 24 -14.81 -20.53 11.46
C ALA A 24 -15.80 -21.50 12.14
N SER A 25 -17.00 -21.03 12.52
CA SER A 25 -18.09 -21.84 13.02
C SER A 25 -18.76 -22.71 11.96
N GLY A 26 -18.42 -22.54 10.67
CA GLY A 26 -19.05 -23.22 9.56
C GLY A 26 -20.29 -22.53 8.99
N LEU A 27 -20.76 -21.45 9.61
CA LEU A 27 -21.88 -20.63 9.13
C LEU A 27 -21.43 -19.75 7.96
N TRP A 28 -22.31 -19.57 6.99
CA TRP A 28 -22.12 -18.58 5.94
C TRP A 28 -22.59 -17.20 6.42
N LEU A 29 -21.88 -16.15 6.02
CA LEU A 29 -22.26 -14.79 6.42
C LEU A 29 -23.66 -14.43 5.92
N ALA A 30 -24.01 -14.84 4.72
CA ALA A 30 -25.34 -14.64 4.13
C ALA A 30 -26.49 -15.26 4.96
N ASP A 31 -26.21 -16.31 5.75
CA ASP A 31 -27.24 -16.92 6.61
C ASP A 31 -27.55 -16.12 7.88
N ILE A 32 -26.74 -15.10 8.19
CA ILE A 32 -26.83 -14.36 9.46
C ILE A 32 -27.02 -12.87 9.29
N THR A 33 -26.98 -12.36 8.07
CA THR A 33 -27.23 -10.94 7.76
C THR A 33 -28.30 -10.80 6.69
N ASP A 34 -29.18 -9.81 6.84
CA ASP A 34 -30.24 -9.55 5.88
C ASP A 34 -29.82 -8.63 4.74
N ALA A 35 -28.71 -7.93 4.90
CA ALA A 35 -28.16 -7.04 3.89
C ALA A 35 -26.64 -6.90 4.07
N ILE A 36 -25.96 -6.89 2.97
CA ILE A 36 -24.53 -6.72 2.88
C ILE A 36 -24.27 -5.56 1.96
N GLY A 37 -23.40 -4.68 2.41
CA GLY A 37 -22.93 -3.56 1.63
C GLY A 37 -21.73 -3.95 0.76
N VAL A 38 -20.99 -2.94 0.38
CA VAL A 38 -19.82 -3.04 -0.50
C VAL A 38 -18.76 -3.96 0.10
N ALA A 39 -18.24 -4.87 -0.70
CA ALA A 39 -17.04 -5.62 -0.38
C ALA A 39 -15.89 -5.24 -1.33
N SER A 40 -14.70 -5.10 -0.78
CA SER A 40 -13.52 -4.76 -1.55
C SER A 40 -12.30 -5.57 -1.11
N PHE A 41 -11.42 -5.85 -2.06
CA PHE A 41 -10.11 -6.45 -1.82
C PHE A 41 -9.03 -5.49 -2.29
N ASP A 42 -7.97 -5.42 -1.54
CA ASP A 42 -6.74 -4.76 -1.94
C ASP A 42 -5.56 -5.71 -1.74
N TYR A 43 -4.95 -6.11 -2.85
CA TYR A 43 -3.73 -6.91 -2.89
C TYR A 43 -2.66 -6.13 -3.61
N ARG A 44 -1.55 -5.84 -2.95
CA ARG A 44 -0.41 -5.13 -3.55
C ARG A 44 0.91 -5.75 -3.14
N THR A 45 1.87 -5.63 -4.02
CA THR A 45 3.27 -5.93 -3.70
C THR A 45 3.75 -5.02 -2.56
N GLY A 46 4.43 -5.59 -1.58
CA GLY A 46 4.92 -4.86 -0.40
C GLY A 46 3.86 -4.52 0.66
N ALA A 47 2.60 -4.90 0.43
CA ALA A 47 1.50 -4.65 1.36
C ALA A 47 0.90 -5.94 1.92
N VAL A 48 0.22 -5.80 3.06
CA VAL A 48 -0.58 -6.89 3.63
C VAL A 48 -1.91 -6.94 2.90
N PRO A 49 -2.33 -8.10 2.38
CA PRO A 49 -3.65 -8.24 1.77
C PRO A 49 -4.76 -7.82 2.73
N GLU A 50 -5.69 -7.04 2.24
CA GLU A 50 -6.81 -6.54 3.01
C GLU A 50 -8.14 -6.85 2.33
N PHE A 51 -9.10 -7.28 3.12
CA PHE A 51 -10.48 -7.53 2.72
C PHE A 51 -11.42 -6.70 3.59
N THR A 52 -12.18 -5.83 2.97
CA THR A 52 -13.15 -4.97 3.65
C THR A 52 -14.54 -5.28 3.15
N PHE A 53 -15.51 -5.39 4.05
CA PHE A 53 -16.91 -5.56 3.69
C PHE A 53 -17.83 -4.94 4.74
N ASP A 54 -19.02 -4.55 4.31
CA ASP A 54 -20.07 -4.01 5.15
C ASP A 54 -21.16 -5.04 5.41
N ALA A 55 -21.77 -4.99 6.58
CA ALA A 55 -22.95 -5.76 6.90
C ALA A 55 -23.94 -4.94 7.73
N VAL A 56 -25.23 -5.13 7.51
CA VAL A 56 -26.30 -4.50 8.30
C VAL A 56 -26.71 -5.44 9.42
N ASP A 57 -26.67 -4.95 10.65
CA ASP A 57 -27.01 -5.71 11.87
C ASP A 57 -28.33 -5.24 12.48
N ARG A 58 -29.46 -5.35 11.72
CA ARG A 58 -30.79 -4.88 12.13
C ARG A 58 -31.24 -5.44 13.47
N ASP A 59 -31.13 -6.74 13.64
CA ASP A 59 -31.56 -7.43 14.86
C ASP A 59 -30.45 -7.51 15.92
N ARG A 60 -29.31 -6.84 15.69
CA ARG A 60 -28.11 -6.94 16.52
C ARG A 60 -27.60 -8.39 16.69
N LYS A 61 -27.91 -9.25 15.74
CA LYS A 61 -27.49 -10.68 15.78
C LYS A 61 -25.98 -10.82 15.74
N LEU A 62 -25.31 -10.05 14.89
CA LEU A 62 -23.85 -10.06 14.77
C LEU A 62 -23.20 -9.50 16.04
N SER A 63 -23.68 -8.35 16.53
CA SER A 63 -23.13 -7.68 17.71
C SER A 63 -23.39 -8.46 18.99
N ARG A 64 -24.64 -8.91 19.23
CA ARG A 64 -25.02 -9.59 20.48
C ARG A 64 -24.43 -10.99 20.62
N ARG A 65 -24.34 -11.73 19.52
CA ARG A 65 -23.75 -13.09 19.53
C ARG A 65 -22.24 -13.09 19.42
N GLY A 66 -21.62 -11.94 19.18
CA GLY A 66 -20.17 -11.84 19.01
C GLY A 66 -19.64 -12.72 17.87
N LEU A 67 -20.49 -12.99 16.86
CA LEU A 67 -20.15 -13.87 15.75
C LEU A 67 -19.04 -13.30 14.87
N LEU A 68 -19.03 -11.98 14.72
CA LEU A 68 -18.01 -11.22 14.02
C LEU A 68 -17.40 -10.17 14.95
N ARG A 69 -16.21 -10.44 15.42
CA ARG A 69 -15.42 -9.53 16.26
C ARG A 69 -13.97 -9.57 15.82
N GLU A 70 -13.17 -8.65 16.30
CA GLU A 70 -11.73 -8.72 16.11
C GLU A 70 -11.20 -10.09 16.48
N GLY A 71 -10.37 -10.65 15.62
CA GLY A 71 -9.82 -12.00 15.77
C GLY A 71 -10.69 -13.13 15.18
N THR A 72 -11.92 -12.86 14.76
CA THR A 72 -12.75 -13.88 14.07
C THR A 72 -12.09 -14.28 12.76
N THR A 73 -12.04 -15.58 12.50
CA THR A 73 -11.49 -16.14 11.27
C THR A 73 -12.61 -16.30 10.24
N LEU A 74 -12.33 -15.85 9.03
CA LEU A 74 -13.20 -15.95 7.86
C LEU A 74 -12.48 -16.78 6.78
N THR A 75 -13.23 -17.46 5.95
CA THR A 75 -12.71 -18.10 4.73
C THR A 75 -13.48 -17.56 3.53
N TYR A 76 -12.74 -17.10 2.53
CA TYR A 76 -13.30 -16.64 1.27
C TYR A 76 -12.43 -17.12 0.11
N GLU A 77 -13.02 -17.75 -0.90
CA GLU A 77 -12.33 -18.32 -2.09
C GLU A 77 -11.13 -19.23 -1.75
N GLY A 78 -11.14 -19.85 -0.56
CA GLY A 78 -10.03 -20.66 -0.06
C GLY A 78 -9.02 -19.92 0.81
N ASP A 79 -9.01 -18.60 0.78
CA ASP A 79 -8.15 -17.78 1.61
C ASP A 79 -8.68 -17.68 3.04
N VAL A 80 -7.77 -17.66 4.00
CA VAL A 80 -8.09 -17.54 5.42
C VAL A 80 -7.76 -16.16 5.92
N TRP A 81 -8.80 -15.41 6.24
CA TRP A 81 -8.77 -14.05 6.73
C TRP A 81 -9.02 -13.98 8.24
N GLN A 82 -8.56 -12.93 8.86
CA GLN A 82 -8.87 -12.67 10.26
C GLN A 82 -9.31 -11.22 10.42
N VAL A 83 -10.49 -11.00 11.01
CA VAL A 83 -11.01 -9.66 11.30
C VAL A 83 -10.00 -8.89 12.14
N ALA A 84 -9.54 -7.77 11.62
CA ALA A 84 -8.57 -6.89 12.25
C ALA A 84 -9.23 -5.70 12.94
N ALA A 85 -10.30 -5.16 12.33
CA ALA A 85 -11.07 -4.04 12.87
C ALA A 85 -12.56 -4.21 12.56
N VAL A 86 -13.39 -3.62 13.40
CA VAL A 86 -14.83 -3.53 13.21
C VAL A 86 -15.26 -2.10 13.54
N GLU A 87 -15.71 -1.39 12.53
CA GLU A 87 -16.32 -0.05 12.69
C GLU A 87 -17.81 -0.16 12.78
N ARG A 88 -18.45 0.72 13.56
CA ARG A 88 -19.89 0.77 13.73
C ARG A 88 -20.41 2.14 13.35
N SER A 89 -21.39 2.18 12.48
CA SER A 89 -22.12 3.40 12.16
C SER A 89 -23.62 3.18 12.35
N TYR A 90 -24.31 4.22 12.79
CA TYR A 90 -25.75 4.20 13.04
C TYR A 90 -26.41 5.06 11.97
N LYS A 91 -27.30 4.46 11.18
CA LYS A 91 -28.06 5.16 10.12
C LYS A 91 -29.55 4.88 10.33
N GLY A 92 -30.25 5.80 11.03
CA GLY A 92 -31.62 5.57 11.51
C GLY A 92 -31.65 4.42 12.53
N ASP A 93 -32.50 3.43 12.31
CA ASP A 93 -32.62 2.25 13.18
C ASP A 93 -31.62 1.14 12.84
N ASP A 94 -30.91 1.29 11.74
CA ASP A 94 -29.96 0.29 11.26
C ASP A 94 -28.56 0.53 11.85
N ILE A 95 -27.92 -0.57 12.25
CA ILE A 95 -26.50 -0.59 12.61
C ILE A 95 -25.71 -1.15 11.44
N TRP A 96 -24.82 -0.34 10.89
CA TRP A 96 -23.86 -0.75 9.86
C TRP A 96 -22.54 -1.12 10.49
N LEU A 97 -22.03 -2.27 10.12
CA LEU A 97 -20.74 -2.79 10.57
C LEU A 97 -19.81 -2.89 9.37
N THR A 98 -18.73 -2.13 9.39
CA THR A 98 -17.64 -2.27 8.41
C THR A 98 -16.55 -3.13 9.00
N PHE A 99 -16.25 -4.22 8.35
CA PHE A 99 -15.22 -5.18 8.76
C PHE A 99 -14.00 -5.02 7.89
N THR A 100 -12.85 -4.85 8.53
CA THR A 100 -11.55 -4.97 7.87
C THR A 100 -10.91 -6.28 8.30
N ALA A 101 -10.65 -7.17 7.36
CA ALA A 101 -9.98 -8.45 7.61
C ALA A 101 -8.64 -8.49 6.88
N ARG A 102 -7.65 -9.11 7.51
CA ARG A 102 -6.30 -9.27 6.97
C ARG A 102 -5.92 -10.74 6.96
N SER A 103 -4.94 -11.08 6.13
CA SER A 103 -4.39 -12.42 6.09
C SER A 103 -3.98 -12.89 7.50
N ARG A 104 -4.31 -14.13 7.80
CA ARG A 104 -3.95 -14.75 9.07
C ARG A 104 -2.44 -14.86 9.27
N LEU A 105 -1.69 -15.11 8.20
CA LEU A 105 -0.23 -15.22 8.27
C LEU A 105 0.39 -13.86 8.57
N SER A 106 0.02 -12.81 7.84
CA SER A 106 0.50 -11.45 8.08
C SER A 106 0.23 -10.99 9.50
N ARG A 107 -0.96 -11.27 10.04
CA ARG A 107 -1.28 -10.95 11.43
C ARG A 107 -0.37 -11.68 12.42
N ARG A 108 -0.09 -12.98 12.19
CA ARG A 108 0.84 -13.73 13.03
C ARG A 108 2.25 -13.16 12.99
N LEU A 109 2.73 -12.80 11.80
CA LEU A 109 4.04 -12.19 11.62
C LEU A 109 4.13 -10.82 12.29
N ARG A 110 3.07 -10.00 12.22
CA ARG A 110 2.96 -8.72 12.96
C ARG A 110 2.99 -8.90 14.48
N ASN A 111 2.43 -9.98 14.99
CA ASN A 111 2.44 -10.28 16.43
C ASN A 111 3.77 -10.86 16.91
N MET A 112 4.66 -11.25 16.02
CA MET A 112 5.99 -11.75 16.36
C MET A 112 6.95 -10.57 16.59
N THR A 113 6.83 -9.93 17.74
CA THR A 113 7.68 -8.82 18.18
C THR A 113 8.83 -9.31 19.06
N GLY A 114 9.74 -8.41 19.41
CA GLY A 114 10.82 -8.65 20.33
C GLY A 114 12.20 -8.74 19.67
N PRO A 115 13.27 -8.50 20.43
CA PRO A 115 14.61 -8.43 19.88
C PRO A 115 15.09 -9.82 19.41
N LYS A 116 15.56 -9.87 18.18
CA LYS A 116 16.22 -11.04 17.60
C LYS A 116 17.37 -10.57 16.73
N SER A 117 18.49 -11.28 16.77
CA SER A 117 19.59 -11.00 15.87
C SER A 117 20.09 -12.29 15.21
N ALA A 118 20.55 -12.15 13.96
CA ALA A 118 21.26 -13.19 13.24
C ALA A 118 22.48 -12.55 12.57
N GLU A 119 23.67 -12.81 13.11
CA GLU A 119 24.91 -12.11 12.75
C GLU A 119 25.37 -12.38 11.31
N LYS A 120 25.14 -13.56 10.80
CA LYS A 120 25.59 -13.98 9.44
C LYS A 120 24.57 -14.88 8.79
N SER A 121 23.35 -14.37 8.57
CA SER A 121 22.28 -15.13 7.94
C SER A 121 22.06 -14.64 6.49
N THR A 122 21.62 -15.54 5.62
CA THR A 122 21.06 -15.11 4.35
C THR A 122 19.61 -14.66 4.56
N PRO A 123 19.10 -13.65 3.81
CA PRO A 123 17.70 -13.27 3.82
C PRO A 123 16.76 -14.48 3.69
N GLN A 124 17.07 -15.36 2.74
CA GLN A 124 16.31 -16.58 2.51
C GLN A 124 16.18 -17.45 3.78
N ALA A 125 17.29 -17.74 4.45
CA ALA A 125 17.28 -18.58 5.64
C ALA A 125 16.50 -17.94 6.79
N TRP A 126 16.71 -16.64 7.02
CA TRP A 126 16.04 -15.92 8.11
C TRP A 126 14.54 -15.81 7.85
N ILE A 127 14.13 -15.33 6.65
CA ILE A 127 12.71 -15.16 6.31
C ILE A 127 11.99 -16.51 6.39
N THR A 128 12.55 -17.55 5.79
CA THR A 128 11.96 -18.89 5.82
C THR A 128 11.76 -19.39 7.25
N ALA A 129 12.75 -19.18 8.13
CA ALA A 129 12.66 -19.59 9.52
C ALA A 129 11.57 -18.82 10.29
N GLN A 130 11.45 -17.48 10.09
CA GLN A 130 10.44 -16.70 10.78
C GLN A 130 9.02 -17.02 10.28
N VAL A 131 8.84 -17.12 8.95
CA VAL A 131 7.54 -17.44 8.36
C VAL A 131 7.08 -18.85 8.76
N LYS A 132 8.00 -19.82 8.82
CA LYS A 132 7.69 -21.16 9.35
C LYS A 132 7.23 -21.13 10.79
N LYS A 133 7.85 -20.31 11.67
CA LYS A 133 7.41 -20.11 13.07
C LYS A 133 6.01 -19.52 13.17
N ALA A 134 5.62 -18.67 12.22
CA ALA A 134 4.25 -18.15 12.09
C ALA A 134 3.25 -19.17 11.53
N GLY A 135 3.72 -20.37 11.14
CA GLY A 135 2.89 -21.43 10.53
C GLY A 135 2.58 -21.20 9.06
N GLY A 136 3.39 -20.38 8.37
CA GLY A 136 3.33 -20.15 6.93
C GLY A 136 4.48 -20.80 6.17
N ARG A 137 4.54 -20.53 4.87
CA ARG A 137 5.62 -20.91 3.97
C ARG A 137 6.22 -19.67 3.33
N ALA A 138 7.52 -19.69 3.05
CA ALA A 138 8.18 -18.65 2.27
C ALA A 138 8.87 -19.23 1.05
N VAL A 139 8.83 -18.47 -0.05
CA VAL A 139 9.57 -18.73 -1.29
C VAL A 139 10.40 -17.49 -1.53
N VAL A 140 11.71 -17.61 -1.43
CA VAL A 140 12.63 -16.48 -1.47
C VAL A 140 13.63 -16.68 -2.58
N GLU A 141 13.81 -15.68 -3.45
CA GLU A 141 14.81 -15.69 -4.50
C GLU A 141 16.22 -15.90 -3.91
N PRO A 142 16.99 -16.86 -4.42
CA PRO A 142 18.37 -17.04 -3.98
C PRO A 142 19.26 -15.93 -4.53
N GLY A 143 20.39 -15.68 -3.88
CA GLY A 143 21.42 -14.79 -4.42
C GLY A 143 21.81 -13.61 -3.53
N ALA A 144 20.97 -13.19 -2.62
CA ALA A 144 21.35 -12.21 -1.60
C ALA A 144 22.39 -12.84 -0.65
N GLY A 145 23.52 -12.13 -0.48
CA GLY A 145 24.61 -12.58 0.38
C GLY A 145 24.22 -12.69 1.86
N ARG A 146 25.17 -13.12 2.70
CA ARG A 146 24.97 -13.12 4.15
C ARG A 146 25.02 -11.68 4.67
N MET A 147 24.13 -11.38 5.61
CA MET A 147 24.04 -10.08 6.25
C MET A 147 23.73 -10.23 7.74
N ARG A 148 23.94 -9.16 8.50
CA ARG A 148 23.45 -9.07 9.86
C ARG A 148 22.00 -8.64 9.82
N ILE A 149 21.09 -9.46 10.36
CA ILE A 149 19.67 -9.16 10.44
C ILE A 149 19.32 -8.93 11.88
N VAL A 150 18.77 -7.76 12.19
CA VAL A 150 18.40 -7.36 13.55
C VAL A 150 16.92 -6.99 13.57
N GLN A 151 16.15 -7.68 14.42
CA GLN A 151 14.80 -7.26 14.79
C GLN A 151 14.88 -6.51 16.12
N LYS A 152 14.50 -5.24 16.13
CA LYS A 152 14.47 -4.42 17.35
C LYS A 152 13.27 -4.79 18.22
N ARG A 153 13.29 -4.35 19.49
CA ARG A 153 12.25 -4.67 20.48
C ARG A 153 10.81 -4.34 20.01
N ASN A 154 10.64 -3.23 19.31
CA ASN A 154 9.34 -2.74 18.86
C ASN A 154 9.05 -3.06 17.38
N GLN A 155 9.91 -3.82 16.71
CA GLN A 155 9.68 -4.26 15.35
C GLN A 155 9.00 -5.61 15.33
N ASN A 156 8.13 -5.82 14.37
CA ASN A 156 7.58 -7.12 14.04
C ASN A 156 8.33 -7.77 12.87
N VAL A 157 8.07 -9.03 12.63
CA VAL A 157 8.77 -9.79 11.59
C VAL A 157 8.48 -9.26 10.18
N LEU A 158 7.27 -8.74 9.89
CA LEU A 158 6.96 -8.18 8.57
C LEU A 158 7.77 -6.92 8.30
N ASP A 159 7.96 -6.05 9.30
CA ASP A 159 8.78 -4.85 9.16
C ASP A 159 10.23 -5.22 8.81
N VAL A 160 10.74 -6.29 9.40
CA VAL A 160 12.10 -6.77 9.10
C VAL A 160 12.16 -7.38 7.69
N ILE A 161 11.14 -8.13 7.27
CA ILE A 161 11.05 -8.65 5.88
C ILE A 161 11.05 -7.49 4.88
N ALA A 162 10.24 -6.46 5.13
CA ALA A 162 10.18 -5.26 4.28
C ALA A 162 11.54 -4.54 4.21
N SER A 163 12.23 -4.42 5.36
CA SER A 163 13.57 -3.82 5.39
C SER A 163 14.59 -4.65 4.61
N ILE A 164 14.61 -5.97 4.81
CA ILE A 164 15.50 -6.87 4.05
C ILE A 164 15.22 -6.73 2.55
N ALA A 165 13.95 -6.70 2.16
CA ALA A 165 13.55 -6.56 0.76
C ALA A 165 14.08 -5.25 0.17
N SER A 166 13.89 -4.13 0.87
CA SER A 166 14.42 -2.83 0.49
C SER A 166 15.95 -2.84 0.35
N ASP A 167 16.66 -3.34 1.38
CA ASP A 167 18.13 -3.35 1.41
C ASP A 167 18.75 -4.21 0.31
N THR A 168 18.06 -5.26 -0.10
CA THR A 168 18.51 -6.18 -1.13
C THR A 168 17.93 -5.88 -2.52
N GLY A 169 17.09 -4.85 -2.64
CA GLY A 169 16.48 -4.44 -3.91
C GLY A 169 15.52 -5.49 -4.47
N VAL A 170 14.83 -6.20 -3.59
CA VAL A 170 13.76 -7.15 -3.92
C VAL A 170 12.44 -6.64 -3.36
N GLU A 171 11.35 -7.29 -3.76
CA GLU A 171 10.00 -7.03 -3.27
C GLU A 171 9.48 -8.22 -2.48
N TRP A 172 8.39 -8.04 -1.78
CA TRP A 172 7.70 -9.14 -1.11
C TRP A 172 6.20 -9.05 -1.33
N VAL A 173 5.54 -10.20 -1.28
CA VAL A 173 4.09 -10.30 -1.39
C VAL A 173 3.60 -11.52 -0.61
N GLU A 174 2.40 -11.44 -0.07
CA GLU A 174 1.70 -12.59 0.48
C GLU A 174 0.63 -13.04 -0.50
N VAL A 175 0.66 -14.31 -0.88
CA VAL A 175 -0.33 -14.96 -1.73
C VAL A 175 -0.71 -16.28 -1.08
N ASP A 176 -1.99 -16.47 -0.80
CA ASP A 176 -2.57 -17.71 -0.26
C ASP A 176 -1.81 -18.27 0.97
N GLY A 177 -1.38 -17.39 1.86
CA GLY A 177 -0.65 -17.77 3.08
C GLY A 177 0.82 -18.13 2.85
N VAL A 178 1.39 -17.76 1.72
CA VAL A 178 2.80 -17.93 1.39
C VAL A 178 3.42 -16.54 1.20
N ILE A 179 4.55 -16.30 1.83
CA ILE A 179 5.36 -15.09 1.60
C ILE A 179 6.34 -15.35 0.47
N TYR A 180 6.24 -14.60 -0.60
CA TYR A 180 7.20 -14.58 -1.70
C TYR A 180 8.10 -13.36 -1.57
N VAL A 181 9.40 -13.53 -1.76
CA VAL A 181 10.38 -12.44 -1.70
C VAL A 181 11.39 -12.61 -2.82
N GLY A 182 11.54 -11.60 -3.67
CA GLY A 182 12.44 -11.67 -4.80
C GLY A 182 12.30 -10.47 -5.73
N THR A 183 13.06 -10.48 -6.81
CA THR A 183 12.92 -9.46 -7.85
C THR A 183 11.67 -9.72 -8.71
N PRO A 184 10.98 -8.67 -9.18
CA PRO A 184 9.89 -8.83 -10.14
C PRO A 184 10.31 -9.61 -11.41
N TRP A 185 11.56 -9.46 -11.84
CA TRP A 185 12.10 -10.24 -12.95
C TRP A 185 12.12 -11.75 -12.67
N TRP A 186 12.59 -12.15 -11.50
CA TRP A 186 12.59 -13.56 -11.08
C TRP A 186 11.16 -14.12 -11.03
N ALA A 187 10.22 -13.37 -10.50
CA ALA A 187 8.81 -13.74 -10.49
C ALA A 187 8.25 -13.90 -11.91
N LEU A 188 8.51 -12.93 -12.81
CA LEU A 188 8.11 -13.00 -14.22
C LEU A 188 8.67 -14.24 -14.96
N LYS A 189 9.84 -14.70 -14.57
CA LYS A 189 10.47 -15.92 -15.14
C LYS A 189 9.99 -17.22 -14.50
N GLY A 190 8.90 -17.17 -13.73
CA GLY A 190 8.31 -18.35 -13.11
C GLY A 190 9.00 -18.83 -11.85
N GLY A 191 9.90 -18.02 -11.25
CA GLY A 191 10.60 -18.39 -10.02
C GLY A 191 9.68 -18.66 -8.83
N THR A 192 8.49 -18.12 -8.83
CA THR A 192 7.46 -18.32 -7.79
C THR A 192 6.66 -19.61 -7.97
N GLY A 193 6.52 -20.12 -9.19
CA GLY A 193 5.61 -21.20 -9.53
C GLY A 193 4.12 -20.86 -9.38
N LEU A 194 3.78 -19.57 -9.36
CA LEU A 194 2.40 -19.09 -9.24
C LEU A 194 1.63 -19.24 -10.56
N LYS A 195 0.30 -19.05 -10.48
CA LYS A 195 -0.59 -19.18 -11.63
C LYS A 195 -0.28 -18.22 -12.76
N SER A 196 -0.54 -18.67 -13.98
CA SER A 196 -0.58 -17.86 -15.18
C SER A 196 -2.02 -17.74 -15.69
N TRP A 197 -2.38 -16.56 -16.14
CA TRP A 197 -3.67 -16.20 -16.72
C TRP A 197 -3.47 -15.81 -18.18
N ASN A 198 -4.48 -16.01 -19.00
CA ASN A 198 -4.49 -15.59 -20.41
C ASN A 198 -5.59 -14.57 -20.64
N VAL A 199 -5.25 -13.50 -21.37
CA VAL A 199 -6.18 -12.48 -21.82
C VAL A 199 -6.01 -12.24 -23.31
N ARG A 200 -7.10 -12.05 -24.04
CA ARG A 200 -7.09 -11.68 -25.47
C ARG A 200 -7.83 -10.37 -25.65
N LEU A 201 -7.19 -9.43 -26.32
CA LEU A 201 -7.74 -8.08 -26.53
C LEU A 201 -8.52 -7.93 -27.84
N ASP A 202 -8.54 -8.97 -28.70
CA ASP A 202 -9.27 -8.98 -29.96
C ASP A 202 -10.77 -9.33 -29.83
N GLY A 203 -11.28 -9.35 -28.60
CA GLY A 203 -12.67 -9.72 -28.32
C GLY A 203 -13.00 -11.22 -28.44
N ASN A 204 -12.06 -12.03 -28.93
CA ASN A 204 -12.22 -13.48 -28.94
C ASN A 204 -11.86 -14.04 -27.57
N LEU A 205 -12.78 -14.76 -26.96
CA LEU A 205 -12.47 -15.42 -25.68
C LEU A 205 -11.34 -16.42 -25.90
N PRO A 206 -10.30 -16.43 -25.05
CA PRO A 206 -9.34 -17.52 -25.01
C PRO A 206 -10.14 -18.81 -24.80
N GLN A 207 -9.75 -19.92 -25.42
CA GLN A 207 -10.46 -21.19 -25.22
C GLN A 207 -10.73 -21.40 -23.74
N LEU A 208 -12.01 -21.45 -23.38
CA LEU A 208 -12.51 -21.40 -22.00
C LEU A 208 -12.13 -22.64 -21.16
N ASP A 209 -11.53 -23.64 -21.77
CA ASP A 209 -11.27 -24.95 -21.17
C ASP A 209 -10.22 -24.96 -20.06
N THR A 210 -9.41 -23.93 -19.92
CA THR A 210 -8.29 -23.97 -18.97
C THR A 210 -8.60 -23.40 -17.59
N GLY A 211 -9.74 -22.75 -17.38
CA GLY A 211 -10.07 -22.05 -16.12
C GLY A 211 -9.20 -20.82 -15.81
N ASN A 212 -8.25 -20.53 -16.70
CA ASN A 212 -7.27 -19.44 -16.54
C ASN A 212 -7.47 -18.27 -17.52
N ALA A 213 -8.61 -18.20 -18.18
CA ALA A 213 -8.94 -17.10 -19.08
C ALA A 213 -9.55 -15.93 -18.33
N LEU A 214 -9.04 -14.72 -18.55
CA LEU A 214 -9.62 -13.46 -18.11
C LEU A 214 -10.41 -12.85 -19.27
N ILE A 215 -11.55 -12.25 -18.95
CA ILE A 215 -12.38 -11.53 -19.92
C ILE A 215 -12.05 -10.04 -19.73
N PRO A 216 -11.36 -9.41 -20.68
CA PRO A 216 -11.01 -8.00 -20.57
C PRO A 216 -12.23 -7.12 -20.78
N LEU A 217 -12.38 -6.10 -19.95
CA LEU A 217 -13.31 -5.00 -20.11
C LEU A 217 -12.59 -3.76 -20.63
N ASP A 218 -11.35 -3.56 -20.18
CA ASP A 218 -10.48 -2.49 -20.61
C ASP A 218 -9.01 -2.88 -20.46
N PHE A 219 -8.13 -2.32 -21.29
CA PHE A 219 -6.68 -2.48 -21.20
C PHE A 219 -5.99 -1.20 -21.64
N SER A 220 -5.12 -0.70 -20.80
CA SER A 220 -4.26 0.43 -21.12
C SER A 220 -2.82 0.14 -20.72
N SER A 221 -1.87 0.46 -21.59
CA SER A 221 -0.44 0.34 -21.31
C SER A 221 0.24 1.71 -21.32
N ARG A 222 1.25 1.85 -20.51
CA ARG A 222 2.10 3.03 -20.46
C ARG A 222 3.57 2.60 -20.52
N SER A 223 4.23 2.99 -21.59
CA SER A 223 5.69 2.95 -21.65
C SER A 223 6.23 4.33 -21.31
N SER A 224 7.03 4.46 -20.26
CA SER A 224 7.75 5.69 -19.96
C SER A 224 9.15 5.59 -20.52
N LEU A 225 9.57 6.61 -21.28
CA LEU A 225 10.97 6.79 -21.69
C LEU A 225 11.83 7.36 -20.55
N ASP A 226 11.21 7.76 -19.44
CA ASP A 226 11.93 8.22 -18.25
C ASP A 226 12.47 7.01 -17.47
N ASP A 227 13.72 6.73 -17.72
CA ASP A 227 14.52 5.56 -17.39
C ASP A 227 14.70 5.19 -15.90
N ARG A 228 13.95 5.78 -14.99
CA ARG A 228 14.05 5.43 -13.57
C ARG A 228 13.10 4.31 -13.14
N ALA A 229 12.02 4.13 -13.84
CA ALA A 229 11.18 2.95 -13.69
C ALA A 229 11.46 1.99 -14.85
N ASN A 230 12.54 1.26 -14.81
CA ASN A 230 12.98 0.25 -15.78
C ASN A 230 11.94 -0.87 -16.02
N ALA A 231 10.66 -0.51 -16.13
CA ALA A 231 9.55 -1.41 -16.33
C ALA A 231 8.46 -0.74 -17.17
N ALA A 232 7.83 -1.50 -18.04
CA ALA A 232 6.57 -1.10 -18.64
C ALA A 232 5.44 -1.39 -17.64
N GLU A 233 4.47 -0.49 -17.56
CA GLU A 233 3.29 -0.62 -16.71
C GLU A 233 2.03 -0.71 -17.58
N ALA A 234 1.07 -1.51 -17.14
CA ALA A 234 -0.24 -1.56 -17.77
C ALA A 234 -1.34 -1.77 -16.72
N GLN A 235 -2.55 -1.40 -17.06
CA GLN A 235 -3.73 -1.68 -16.27
C GLN A 235 -4.71 -2.52 -17.11
N LEU A 236 -5.20 -3.59 -16.53
CA LEU A 236 -6.19 -4.47 -17.10
C LEU A 236 -7.43 -4.48 -16.22
N VAL A 237 -8.58 -4.12 -16.77
CA VAL A 237 -9.87 -4.24 -16.09
C VAL A 237 -10.57 -5.50 -16.63
N VAL A 238 -11.01 -6.35 -15.73
CA VAL A 238 -11.66 -7.63 -16.06
C VAL A 238 -12.95 -7.83 -15.28
N GLU A 239 -13.79 -8.76 -15.74
CA GLU A 239 -14.96 -9.16 -14.98
C GLU A 239 -14.59 -9.66 -13.58
N SER A 240 -15.36 -9.22 -12.58
CA SER A 240 -15.09 -9.47 -11.16
C SER A 240 -14.94 -10.94 -10.80
N ARG A 241 -15.78 -11.82 -11.36
CA ARG A 241 -15.83 -13.25 -11.00
C ARG A 241 -14.49 -13.98 -11.17
N ARG A 242 -13.70 -13.60 -12.18
CA ARG A 242 -12.38 -14.19 -12.43
C ARG A 242 -11.25 -13.30 -11.91
N GLY A 243 -11.45 -11.99 -11.98
CA GLY A 243 -10.53 -11.02 -11.44
C GLY A 243 -10.27 -11.18 -9.95
N SER A 244 -11.31 -11.55 -9.18
CA SER A 244 -11.20 -11.83 -7.72
C SER A 244 -10.23 -12.95 -7.36
N ARG A 245 -9.82 -13.79 -8.32
CA ARG A 245 -8.87 -14.90 -8.14
C ARG A 245 -7.44 -14.54 -8.57
N VAL A 246 -7.25 -13.40 -9.17
CA VAL A 246 -5.92 -12.90 -9.52
C VAL A 246 -5.23 -12.43 -8.25
N ARG A 247 -3.93 -12.68 -8.15
CA ARG A 247 -3.11 -12.27 -7.00
C ARG A 247 -1.84 -11.58 -7.51
N PRO A 248 -1.23 -10.70 -6.73
CA PRO A 248 0.08 -10.19 -7.07
C PRO A 248 1.07 -11.33 -7.36
N TRP A 249 1.96 -11.08 -8.29
CA TRP A 249 2.94 -12.03 -8.81
C TRP A 249 2.39 -13.22 -9.58
N HIS A 250 1.08 -13.30 -9.81
CA HIS A 250 0.57 -14.10 -10.91
C HIS A 250 1.07 -13.54 -12.24
N LEU A 251 1.13 -14.38 -13.25
CA LEU A 251 1.44 -13.96 -14.62
C LEU A 251 0.15 -13.72 -15.39
N VAL A 252 0.15 -12.70 -16.25
CA VAL A 252 -0.91 -12.47 -17.23
C VAL A 252 -0.25 -12.46 -18.61
N ASN A 253 -0.59 -13.43 -19.43
CA ASN A 253 -0.17 -13.49 -20.83
C ASN A 253 -1.19 -12.71 -21.66
N VAL A 254 -0.78 -11.56 -22.18
CA VAL A 254 -1.59 -10.69 -23.06
C VAL A 254 -1.36 -11.10 -24.49
N LEU A 255 -2.46 -11.35 -25.20
CA LEU A 255 -2.47 -11.81 -26.58
C LEU A 255 -3.31 -10.89 -27.44
N LYS A 256 -2.89 -10.71 -28.69
CA LYS A 256 -3.61 -9.88 -29.68
C LYS A 256 -3.72 -8.40 -29.31
N ALA A 257 -2.75 -7.91 -28.56
CA ALA A 257 -2.42 -6.50 -28.45
C ALA A 257 -1.41 -6.09 -29.54
N ASP A 258 -0.95 -4.85 -29.49
CA ASP A 258 0.21 -4.43 -30.25
C ASP A 258 1.46 -5.21 -29.82
N ASP A 259 2.46 -5.35 -30.69
CA ASP A 259 3.65 -6.17 -30.43
C ASP A 259 4.38 -5.79 -29.14
N ALA A 260 4.34 -4.51 -28.77
CA ALA A 260 4.94 -4.02 -27.51
C ALA A 260 4.22 -4.54 -26.26
N ASP A 261 2.92 -4.79 -26.34
CA ASP A 261 2.06 -5.19 -25.24
C ASP A 261 1.83 -6.69 -25.14
N ASN A 262 2.05 -7.42 -26.24
CA ASN A 262 1.95 -8.88 -26.24
C ASN A 262 2.96 -9.55 -25.32
N GLY A 263 2.54 -10.66 -24.70
CA GLY A 263 3.38 -11.54 -23.88
C GLY A 263 3.10 -11.46 -22.38
N ASP A 264 4.07 -11.90 -21.57
CA ASP A 264 3.90 -12.08 -20.15
C ASP A 264 4.08 -10.78 -19.37
N TRP A 265 3.13 -10.52 -18.49
CA TRP A 265 3.14 -9.45 -17.52
C TRP A 265 3.04 -10.01 -16.11
N LEU A 266 3.70 -9.37 -15.17
CA LEU A 266 3.61 -9.68 -13.75
C LEU A 266 2.51 -8.82 -13.12
N VAL A 267 1.63 -9.42 -12.33
CA VAL A 267 0.65 -8.68 -11.54
C VAL A 267 1.35 -8.01 -10.37
N SER A 268 1.28 -6.69 -10.28
CA SER A 268 1.82 -5.90 -9.15
C SER A 268 0.75 -5.53 -8.12
N GLY A 269 -0.51 -5.39 -8.55
CA GLY A 269 -1.63 -5.09 -7.68
C GLY A 269 -2.95 -5.62 -8.24
N VAL A 270 -3.91 -5.86 -7.36
CA VAL A 270 -5.29 -6.20 -7.72
C VAL A 270 -6.22 -5.43 -6.79
N GLY A 271 -6.99 -4.53 -7.37
CA GLY A 271 -8.10 -3.87 -6.72
C GLY A 271 -9.41 -4.48 -7.20
N PHE A 272 -10.27 -4.78 -6.28
CA PHE A 272 -11.60 -5.25 -6.59
C PHE A 272 -12.63 -4.33 -5.95
N ASP A 273 -13.53 -3.84 -6.76
CA ASP A 273 -14.68 -3.04 -6.30
C ASP A 273 -15.96 -3.72 -6.78
N GLU A 274 -16.76 -4.12 -5.84
CA GLU A 274 -17.99 -4.83 -6.10
C GLU A 274 -19.07 -3.94 -6.76
N VAL A 275 -19.04 -2.65 -6.50
CA VAL A 275 -20.01 -1.69 -7.08
C VAL A 275 -19.85 -1.63 -8.60
N SER A 276 -18.61 -1.66 -9.08
CA SER A 276 -18.32 -1.69 -10.51
C SER A 276 -18.50 -3.07 -11.16
N GLY A 277 -18.58 -4.12 -10.34
CA GLY A 277 -18.61 -5.51 -10.84
C GLY A 277 -17.35 -5.93 -11.62
N SER A 278 -16.24 -5.21 -11.41
CA SER A 278 -14.99 -5.40 -12.12
C SER A 278 -13.80 -5.51 -11.17
N ALA A 279 -12.71 -6.08 -11.65
CA ALA A 279 -11.42 -6.08 -10.99
C ALA A 279 -10.43 -5.28 -11.83
N SER A 280 -9.70 -4.38 -11.18
CA SER A 280 -8.56 -3.66 -11.75
C SER A 280 -7.29 -4.39 -11.39
N ILE A 281 -6.50 -4.73 -12.38
CA ILE A 281 -5.25 -5.48 -12.25
C ILE A 281 -4.12 -4.60 -12.74
N ASP A 282 -3.23 -4.21 -11.86
CA ASP A 282 -2.02 -3.48 -12.21
C ASP A 282 -0.96 -4.48 -12.66
N LEU A 283 -0.42 -4.24 -13.84
CA LEU A 283 0.53 -5.10 -14.53
C LEU A 283 1.89 -4.41 -14.66
N LEU A 284 2.94 -5.19 -14.49
CA LEU A 284 4.32 -4.75 -14.58
C LEU A 284 5.11 -5.69 -15.49
N ARG A 285 5.92 -5.12 -16.39
CA ARG A 285 6.92 -5.88 -17.15
C ARG A 285 8.31 -5.37 -16.76
N PRO A 286 8.93 -5.97 -15.73
CA PRO A 286 10.20 -5.50 -15.20
C PRO A 286 11.35 -5.78 -16.16
N LEU A 287 12.37 -4.94 -16.14
CA LEU A 287 13.67 -5.25 -16.71
C LEU A 287 14.41 -6.26 -15.84
N LYS A 288 15.38 -6.94 -16.45
CA LYS A 288 16.23 -7.90 -15.74
C LYS A 288 16.98 -7.21 -14.61
N SER A 289 16.74 -7.64 -13.39
CA SER A 289 17.51 -7.23 -12.22
C SER A 289 17.86 -8.45 -11.38
N SER A 290 18.95 -8.35 -10.64
CA SER A 290 19.37 -9.37 -9.65
C SER A 290 19.30 -8.74 -8.27
N PRO A 291 19.06 -9.53 -7.21
CA PRO A 291 19.12 -9.02 -5.84
C PRO A 291 20.49 -8.37 -5.61
N LYS A 292 20.50 -7.20 -5.02
CA LYS A 292 21.77 -6.58 -4.61
C LYS A 292 22.47 -7.49 -3.63
N LYS A 293 23.77 -7.76 -3.83
CA LYS A 293 24.56 -8.40 -2.80
C LYS A 293 24.53 -7.49 -1.58
N ALA A 294 24.05 -8.03 -0.46
CA ALA A 294 24.09 -7.30 0.80
C ALA A 294 25.53 -6.85 1.04
N SER A 295 25.75 -5.56 1.19
CA SER A 295 27.03 -5.06 1.68
C SER A 295 27.25 -5.69 3.06
N GLN A 296 28.49 -6.03 3.42
CA GLN A 296 28.82 -6.60 4.74
C GLN A 296 28.59 -5.59 5.89
N GLY A 297 27.99 -4.44 5.58
CA GLY A 297 27.53 -3.46 6.56
C GLY A 297 26.37 -4.00 7.40
N THR A 298 26.36 -3.60 8.64
CA THR A 298 25.24 -3.82 9.54
C THR A 298 23.96 -3.24 8.90
N THR A 299 22.98 -4.07 8.61
CA THR A 299 21.61 -3.60 8.44
C THR A 299 21.13 -3.13 9.80
N GLN A 300 21.60 -1.96 10.19
CA GLN A 300 21.06 -1.25 11.31
C GLN A 300 19.79 -0.61 10.79
N VAL A 301 18.69 -1.34 10.88
CA VAL A 301 17.38 -0.78 10.63
C VAL A 301 17.15 0.23 11.74
N ASP A 302 17.53 1.48 11.47
CA ASP A 302 17.15 2.58 12.33
C ASP A 302 15.63 2.69 12.24
N GLY A 303 14.99 2.27 13.33
CA GLY A 303 13.59 1.95 13.48
C GLY A 303 12.65 3.04 12.94
N ILE A 304 12.25 2.86 11.70
CA ILE A 304 11.08 3.53 11.14
C ILE A 304 10.34 2.42 10.40
N GLY A 305 9.10 2.17 10.79
CA GLY A 305 8.24 1.17 10.20
C GLY A 305 8.27 1.27 8.68
N GLY A 306 8.87 0.27 8.03
CA GLY A 306 8.83 0.09 6.59
C GLY A 306 7.46 -0.46 6.21
N GLY A 307 6.49 0.40 6.03
CA GLY A 307 5.35 0.15 5.16
C GLY A 307 5.82 0.13 3.70
N PRO A 308 4.94 -0.17 2.73
CA PRO A 308 5.24 -0.52 1.34
C PRO A 308 5.95 0.54 0.49
N ASN A 309 6.61 1.51 1.10
CA ASN A 309 7.37 2.55 0.42
C ASN A 309 8.72 2.71 1.10
N ALA A 310 9.72 1.92 0.68
CA ALA A 310 11.11 2.30 0.94
C ALA A 310 11.31 3.72 0.39
N LEU A 311 11.91 4.59 1.20
CA LEU A 311 12.22 5.94 0.77
C LEU A 311 13.29 5.84 -0.31
N ASP A 312 12.95 6.21 -1.54
CA ASP A 312 13.86 6.16 -2.67
C ASP A 312 14.59 7.51 -2.77
N GLY A 313 15.84 7.53 -2.34
CA GLY A 313 16.67 8.73 -2.40
C GLY A 313 17.59 8.92 -1.20
N GLU A 314 18.43 9.94 -1.32
CA GLU A 314 19.30 10.37 -0.24
C GLU A 314 18.52 11.21 0.79
N TRP A 315 18.91 11.10 2.06
CA TRP A 315 18.41 11.98 3.10
C TRP A 315 19.02 13.37 2.98
N ILE A 316 18.23 14.36 3.33
CA ILE A 316 18.74 15.73 3.46
C ILE A 316 19.92 15.75 4.44
N GLU A 317 20.93 16.56 4.13
CA GLU A 317 22.04 16.79 5.06
C GLU A 317 21.49 17.26 6.42
N GLY A 318 21.98 16.67 7.51
CA GLY A 318 21.48 16.94 8.85
C GLY A 318 20.11 16.30 9.14
N ALA A 319 19.78 15.17 8.53
CA ALA A 319 18.54 14.43 8.77
C ALA A 319 18.35 13.99 10.24
N ASP A 320 19.41 13.90 10.99
CA ASP A 320 19.40 13.50 12.42
C ASP A 320 19.44 14.67 13.39
N ARG A 321 19.44 15.92 12.91
CA ARG A 321 19.40 17.11 13.76
C ARG A 321 18.02 17.79 13.71
N VAL A 322 17.67 18.47 14.80
CA VAL A 322 16.50 19.36 14.83
C VAL A 322 16.90 20.70 14.19
N TRP A 323 16.17 21.08 13.16
CA TRP A 323 16.38 22.34 12.46
C TRP A 323 15.69 23.51 13.16
N PRO A 324 16.15 24.76 12.97
CA PRO A 324 15.49 25.95 13.53
C PRO A 324 14.00 26.00 13.17
N GLY A 325 13.15 26.24 14.17
CA GLY A 325 11.69 26.26 14.00
C GLY A 325 11.01 24.90 13.93
N CYS A 326 11.77 23.81 14.02
CA CYS A 326 11.27 22.44 14.11
C CYS A 326 11.39 21.92 15.55
N THR A 327 10.61 20.90 15.91
CA THR A 327 10.75 20.13 17.15
C THR A 327 11.13 18.68 16.90
N ARG A 328 11.09 18.26 15.65
CA ARG A 328 11.46 16.92 15.20
C ARG A 328 12.60 16.99 14.18
N THR A 329 13.43 15.96 14.18
CA THR A 329 14.41 15.75 13.11
C THR A 329 13.71 15.35 11.80
N PRO A 330 14.32 15.55 10.62
CA PRO A 330 13.79 15.05 9.34
C PRO A 330 13.37 13.60 9.40
N ARG A 331 14.16 12.71 10.00
CA ARG A 331 13.76 11.30 10.16
C ARG A 331 12.49 11.12 10.98
N GLN A 332 12.34 11.88 12.04
CA GLN A 332 11.16 11.79 12.92
C GLN A 332 9.90 12.32 12.23
N TYR A 333 9.97 13.46 11.54
CA TYR A 333 8.77 13.98 10.90
C TYR A 333 8.39 13.25 9.61
N VAL A 334 9.35 12.69 8.87
CA VAL A 334 9.05 11.79 7.74
C VAL A 334 8.37 10.51 8.25
N ALA A 335 8.86 9.94 9.35
CA ALA A 335 8.21 8.79 9.98
C ALA A 335 6.77 9.11 10.42
N TYR A 336 6.56 10.28 11.03
CA TYR A 336 5.22 10.76 11.40
C TYR A 336 4.33 10.93 10.16
N ALA A 337 4.85 11.57 9.10
CA ALA A 337 4.10 11.79 7.87
C ALA A 337 3.62 10.48 7.25
N ARG A 338 4.46 9.45 7.27
CA ARG A 338 4.12 8.11 6.76
C ARG A 338 3.10 7.39 7.64
N SER A 339 3.23 7.49 8.95
CA SER A 339 2.23 6.91 9.85
C SER A 339 0.85 7.56 9.69
N ALA A 340 0.81 8.84 9.31
CA ALA A 340 -0.43 9.54 9.02
C ALA A 340 -1.13 9.05 7.74
N LEU A 341 -0.39 8.57 6.74
CA LEU A 341 -0.98 7.90 5.57
C LEU A 341 -1.77 6.65 5.99
N GLU A 342 -1.24 5.88 6.91
CA GLU A 342 -1.86 4.63 7.37
C GLU A 342 -3.04 4.87 8.31
N SER A 343 -3.08 6.01 8.99
CA SER A 343 -4.09 6.32 10.02
C SER A 343 -5.31 7.09 9.51
N GLY A 344 -5.27 7.63 8.29
CA GLY A 344 -6.38 8.40 7.70
C GLY A 344 -6.74 9.66 8.50
N GLN A 345 -5.76 10.39 9.07
CA GLN A 345 -6.02 11.59 9.88
C GLN A 345 -6.54 12.76 9.03
N PRO A 346 -7.75 13.26 9.29
CA PRO A 346 -8.36 14.32 8.50
C PRO A 346 -7.91 15.71 8.98
N LEU A 347 -6.87 16.28 8.41
CA LEU A 347 -6.58 17.71 8.55
C LEU A 347 -6.78 18.37 7.17
N ASN A 348 -7.81 19.19 7.05
CA ASN A 348 -8.22 19.83 5.79
C ASN A 348 -7.24 20.90 5.27
N ASN A 349 -6.15 21.17 5.99
CA ASN A 349 -5.21 22.24 5.66
C ASN A 349 -3.77 21.69 5.61
N CYS A 350 -3.14 21.77 4.44
CA CYS A 350 -1.78 21.27 4.22
C CYS A 350 -0.76 21.88 5.17
N LEU A 351 -0.88 23.18 5.46
CA LEU A 351 0.04 23.87 6.35
C LEU A 351 -0.16 23.50 7.82
N ALA A 352 -1.41 23.33 8.27
CA ALA A 352 -1.71 22.85 9.62
C ALA A 352 -1.17 21.45 9.85
N TRP A 353 -1.42 20.53 8.90
CA TRP A 353 -0.88 19.17 8.94
C TRP A 353 0.67 19.17 8.93
N PHE A 354 1.26 19.93 8.03
CA PHE A 354 2.71 20.11 7.94
C PHE A 354 3.31 20.59 9.26
N SER A 355 2.67 21.59 9.89
CA SER A 355 3.10 22.09 11.19
C SER A 355 3.06 21.01 12.28
N VAL A 356 1.99 20.22 12.32
CA VAL A 356 1.90 19.08 13.26
C VAL A 356 2.98 18.05 12.97
N ALA A 357 3.25 17.75 11.70
CA ALA A 357 4.28 16.79 11.33
C ALA A 357 5.67 17.24 11.83
N ILE A 358 6.04 18.51 11.61
CA ILE A 358 7.38 19.03 11.89
C ILE A 358 7.54 19.55 13.32
N LYS A 359 6.49 20.16 13.89
CA LYS A 359 6.53 20.85 15.21
C LYS A 359 5.77 20.09 16.31
N GLY A 360 5.04 19.03 15.99
CA GLY A 360 4.23 18.31 16.96
C GLY A 360 2.94 19.03 17.39
N SER A 361 2.70 20.25 16.91
CA SER A 361 1.50 21.04 17.23
C SER A 361 1.05 21.81 16.01
N GLN A 362 -0.23 22.11 15.93
CA GLN A 362 -0.73 23.11 14.97
C GLN A 362 -0.10 24.42 15.36
N GLY A 363 0.72 25.00 14.47
CA GLY A 363 1.21 26.38 14.66
C GLY A 363 0.00 27.33 14.76
N ALA A 364 0.16 28.46 15.44
CA ALA A 364 -0.82 29.52 15.39
C ALA A 364 -1.12 29.81 13.91
N GLY A 365 -2.30 29.43 13.45
CA GLY A 365 -2.67 29.52 12.05
C GLY A 365 -2.66 30.96 11.57
N GLY A 366 -2.59 31.14 10.28
CA GLY A 366 -2.81 32.46 9.71
C GLY A 366 -1.87 32.85 8.58
N TYR A 367 -1.01 31.98 8.10
CA TYR A 367 -0.22 32.29 6.90
C TYR A 367 -0.41 31.22 5.81
N SER A 368 -0.17 31.63 4.56
CA SER A 368 -0.29 30.74 3.40
C SER A 368 0.91 29.80 3.29
N ALA A 369 0.69 28.60 2.78
CA ALA A 369 1.75 27.61 2.59
C ALA A 369 2.92 28.13 1.73
N ARG A 370 2.64 28.95 0.68
CA ARG A 370 3.66 29.63 -0.14
C ARG A 370 4.61 30.54 0.65
N TYR A 371 4.19 30.99 1.84
CA TYR A 371 5.02 31.84 2.69
C TYR A 371 6.15 31.08 3.36
N VAL A 372 6.04 29.77 3.49
CA VAL A 372 7.14 28.89 3.93
C VAL A 372 8.37 29.11 3.03
N TRP A 373 8.16 29.24 1.72
CA TRP A 373 9.22 29.55 0.76
C TRP A 373 9.67 31.02 0.80
N LYS A 374 8.69 31.92 0.78
CA LYS A 374 8.96 33.38 0.64
C LYS A 374 9.71 33.95 1.84
N PHE A 375 9.32 33.55 3.05
CA PHE A 375 9.85 34.10 4.31
C PHE A 375 10.79 33.15 5.05
N ALA A 376 11.26 32.08 4.39
CA ALA A 376 12.33 31.27 4.94
C ALA A 376 13.56 32.16 5.25
N PRO A 377 14.31 31.88 6.35
CA PRO A 377 15.53 32.63 6.67
C PRO A 377 16.47 32.77 5.47
N ALA A 378 17.18 33.88 5.36
CA ALA A 378 18.04 34.19 4.20
C ALA A 378 19.14 33.12 3.97
N ASN A 379 19.56 32.44 5.03
CA ASN A 379 20.56 31.36 4.98
C ASN A 379 19.95 29.99 4.72
N THR A 380 18.66 29.90 4.38
CA THR A 380 18.02 28.63 4.06
C THR A 380 18.45 28.17 2.66
N ALA A 381 19.06 27.00 2.58
CA ALA A 381 19.36 26.38 1.29
C ALA A 381 18.07 26.00 0.56
N LYS A 382 17.92 26.51 -0.65
CA LYS A 382 16.79 26.31 -1.55
C LYS A 382 17.25 25.75 -2.87
N SER A 383 16.48 24.82 -3.42
CA SER A 383 16.67 24.22 -4.74
C SER A 383 15.43 24.51 -5.59
N PRO A 384 15.36 25.66 -6.27
CA PRO A 384 14.21 26.02 -7.10
C PRO A 384 14.00 25.00 -8.22
N GLY A 385 12.76 24.57 -8.41
CA GLY A 385 12.38 23.64 -9.48
C GLY A 385 12.93 22.21 -9.35
N ASP A 386 13.59 21.87 -8.26
CA ASP A 386 14.11 20.51 -8.03
C ASP A 386 12.95 19.52 -7.83
N THR A 387 12.72 18.69 -8.83
CA THR A 387 11.64 17.69 -8.83
C THR A 387 12.04 16.35 -8.22
N SER A 388 13.29 16.20 -7.78
CA SER A 388 13.80 14.99 -7.11
C SER A 388 14.52 15.32 -5.80
N PRO A 389 13.90 16.11 -4.91
CA PRO A 389 14.55 16.55 -3.70
C PRO A 389 14.86 15.38 -2.74
N PRO A 390 15.91 15.54 -1.91
CA PRO A 390 16.25 14.51 -0.94
C PRO A 390 15.14 14.28 0.09
N ILE A 391 15.16 13.13 0.72
CA ILE A 391 14.18 12.71 1.74
C ILE A 391 14.26 13.68 2.93
N GLY A 392 13.11 14.16 3.37
CA GLY A 392 13.01 15.11 4.47
C GLY A 392 13.15 16.57 4.05
N ALA A 393 13.37 16.88 2.78
CA ALA A 393 13.26 18.26 2.29
C ALA A 393 11.81 18.75 2.38
N VAL A 394 11.65 20.05 2.60
CA VAL A 394 10.36 20.72 2.53
C VAL A 394 10.10 21.12 1.08
N VAL A 395 8.98 20.69 0.52
CA VAL A 395 8.57 21.01 -0.85
C VAL A 395 7.42 22.00 -0.84
N VAL A 396 7.49 23.02 -1.71
CA VAL A 396 6.57 24.16 -1.66
C VAL A 396 6.05 24.53 -3.05
N TRP A 397 4.78 24.89 -3.11
CA TRP A 397 4.09 25.37 -4.31
C TRP A 397 3.59 26.81 -4.14
N GLY A 398 3.53 27.51 -5.25
CA GLY A 398 3.08 28.89 -5.34
C GLY A 398 1.56 29.07 -5.32
N ALA A 399 1.13 30.28 -5.65
CA ALA A 399 -0.28 30.70 -5.57
C ALA A 399 -1.19 29.99 -6.60
N GLY A 400 -0.65 29.42 -7.67
CA GLY A 400 -1.40 28.63 -8.65
C GLY A 400 -1.94 27.31 -8.09
N THR A 401 -1.56 26.94 -6.86
CA THR A 401 -1.97 25.72 -6.17
C THR A 401 -2.74 26.07 -4.89
N GLY A 402 -3.69 25.22 -4.49
CA GLY A 402 -4.37 25.37 -3.18
C GLY A 402 -5.21 26.65 -3.03
N GLY A 403 -5.91 27.10 -4.08
CA GLY A 403 -6.83 28.22 -4.01
C GLY A 403 -6.16 29.58 -3.71
N GLY A 404 -4.93 29.78 -4.16
CA GLY A 404 -4.17 31.01 -3.93
C GLY A 404 -3.26 31.00 -2.69
N HIS A 405 -3.37 29.98 -1.84
CA HIS A 405 -2.58 29.85 -0.62
C HIS A 405 -1.25 29.10 -0.82
N GLY A 406 -1.08 28.46 -1.97
CA GLY A 406 0.03 27.57 -2.23
C GLY A 406 -0.18 26.20 -1.55
N HIS A 407 0.85 25.38 -1.63
CA HIS A 407 0.85 24.05 -0.99
C HIS A 407 2.21 23.77 -0.38
N VAL A 408 2.26 22.90 0.62
CA VAL A 408 3.51 22.47 1.28
C VAL A 408 3.44 21.01 1.64
N GLY A 409 4.57 20.32 1.52
CA GLY A 409 4.70 18.91 1.84
C GLY A 409 6.10 18.54 2.30
N ILE A 410 6.28 17.27 2.58
CA ILE A 410 7.53 16.66 3.04
C ILE A 410 7.98 15.67 1.96
N SER A 411 9.16 15.87 1.40
CA SER A 411 9.74 14.94 0.43
C SER A 411 9.99 13.57 1.04
N THR A 412 9.59 12.54 0.30
CA THR A 412 9.89 11.13 0.60
C THR A 412 10.94 10.54 -0.33
N GLY A 413 11.56 11.38 -1.16
CA GLY A 413 12.52 10.97 -2.19
C GLY A 413 11.83 10.51 -3.47
N GLY A 414 12.62 10.19 -4.51
CA GLY A 414 12.10 9.67 -5.78
C GLY A 414 11.08 10.58 -6.48
N GLY A 415 11.13 11.90 -6.25
CA GLY A 415 10.17 12.85 -6.81
C GLY A 415 8.78 12.79 -6.18
N LYS A 416 8.65 12.24 -4.97
CA LYS A 416 7.40 12.13 -4.22
C LYS A 416 7.40 12.98 -2.96
N PHE A 417 6.20 13.30 -2.49
CA PHE A 417 6.00 14.04 -1.24
C PHE A 417 4.72 13.62 -0.53
N ILE A 418 4.69 13.76 0.78
CA ILE A 418 3.50 13.58 1.60
C ILE A 418 2.95 14.94 2.00
N SER A 419 1.65 15.11 1.87
CA SER A 419 0.92 16.28 2.34
C SER A 419 -0.55 15.99 2.58
N SER A 420 -1.26 16.92 3.24
CA SER A 420 -2.71 16.87 3.36
C SER A 420 -3.35 17.60 2.17
N THR A 421 -4.18 16.90 1.40
CA THR A 421 -4.98 17.45 0.31
C THR A 421 -6.33 16.75 0.23
N GLY A 422 -7.39 17.47 -0.10
CA GLY A 422 -8.74 16.89 -0.19
C GLY A 422 -9.25 16.26 1.12
N GLY A 423 -8.78 16.74 2.30
CA GLY A 423 -9.16 16.18 3.60
C GLY A 423 -8.46 14.88 3.98
N ARG A 424 -7.43 14.47 3.25
CA ARG A 424 -6.65 13.26 3.50
C ARG A 424 -5.16 13.54 3.45
N VAL A 425 -4.38 12.77 4.19
CA VAL A 425 -2.92 12.75 4.05
C VAL A 425 -2.57 11.74 2.98
N VAL A 426 -1.90 12.20 1.92
CA VAL A 426 -1.59 11.38 0.75
C VAL A 426 -0.13 11.56 0.34
N GLU A 427 0.44 10.54 -0.30
CA GLU A 427 1.70 10.64 -1.00
C GLU A 427 1.43 10.89 -2.49
N LEU A 428 2.04 11.92 -3.04
CA LEU A 428 1.83 12.37 -4.42
C LEU A 428 3.16 12.56 -5.13
N SER A 429 3.14 12.57 -6.48
CA SER A 429 4.28 12.96 -7.29
C SER A 429 4.42 14.50 -7.32
N ILE A 430 5.65 15.00 -7.22
CA ILE A 430 5.96 16.41 -7.40
C ILE A 430 5.68 16.83 -8.86
N ALA A 431 6.02 15.96 -9.80
CA ALA A 431 5.77 16.19 -11.22
C ALA A 431 4.26 16.29 -11.50
N GLY A 432 3.85 17.38 -12.12
CA GLY A 432 2.45 17.61 -12.48
C GLY A 432 1.54 18.10 -11.34
N PHE A 433 2.05 18.31 -10.15
CA PHE A 433 1.29 18.86 -9.05
C PHE A 433 1.46 20.39 -8.95
N GLY A 434 0.62 21.14 -9.63
CA GLY A 434 0.46 22.58 -9.49
C GLY A 434 1.68 23.46 -9.81
N ASP A 435 1.70 24.65 -9.22
CA ASP A 435 2.72 25.69 -9.39
C ASP A 435 3.91 25.46 -8.43
N TYR A 436 4.78 24.52 -8.80
CA TYR A 436 5.90 24.08 -7.96
C TYR A 436 7.02 25.12 -7.91
N LEU A 437 7.38 25.58 -6.70
CA LEU A 437 8.48 26.52 -6.49
C LEU A 437 9.83 25.83 -6.30
N GLY A 438 9.84 24.67 -5.63
CA GLY A 438 11.08 23.93 -5.36
C GLY A 438 11.11 23.31 -3.98
N ALA A 439 12.29 22.80 -3.62
CA ALA A 439 12.58 22.22 -2.33
C ALA A 439 13.52 23.09 -1.48
N MET A 440 13.47 22.91 -0.17
CA MET A 440 14.38 23.60 0.75
C MET A 440 14.69 22.74 1.98
N VAL A 441 15.79 23.07 2.66
CA VAL A 441 16.06 22.51 3.99
C VAL A 441 14.99 22.97 4.99
N PRO A 442 14.68 22.21 6.03
CA PRO A 442 13.58 22.50 6.96
C PRO A 442 13.92 23.62 7.96
N ASN A 443 14.54 24.68 7.51
CA ASN A 443 14.84 25.87 8.33
C ASN A 443 13.59 26.75 8.40
N LEU A 444 12.78 26.56 9.45
CA LEU A 444 11.50 27.22 9.66
C LEU A 444 11.55 28.31 10.75
N GLY A 445 12.74 28.75 11.14
CA GLY A 445 12.96 29.80 12.15
C GLY A 445 12.65 31.22 11.70
N GLY A 446 12.07 31.42 10.52
CA GLY A 446 11.73 32.74 9.99
C GLY A 446 10.46 33.36 10.63
N ASN A 447 10.35 34.67 10.50
CA ASN A 447 9.15 35.42 10.89
C ASN A 447 8.12 35.33 9.76
N TYR A 448 7.12 34.49 9.93
CA TYR A 448 6.02 34.32 8.97
C TYR A 448 4.89 35.32 9.30
N PRO A 449 4.56 36.24 8.38
CA PRO A 449 3.46 37.18 8.62
C PRO A 449 2.11 36.46 8.68
N ASN A 450 1.25 36.94 9.58
CA ASN A 450 -0.14 36.50 9.60
C ASN A 450 -0.83 36.85 8.27
N TYR A 451 -1.75 36.00 7.84
CA TYR A 451 -2.53 36.28 6.64
C TYR A 451 -3.50 37.44 6.92
N PRO A 452 -3.52 38.49 6.07
CA PRO A 452 -4.48 39.56 6.24
C PRO A 452 -5.90 39.01 6.08
N GLY A 453 -6.68 38.98 7.16
CA GLY A 453 -8.04 38.46 7.17
C GLY A 453 -8.27 37.15 7.93
N ALA A 454 -7.29 36.69 8.73
CA ALA A 454 -7.47 35.57 9.67
C ALA A 454 -7.93 36.08 11.03
#